data_edc1c7803bad10f083bb66fecdf1a25a
#
_entry.id   edc1c7803bad10f083bb66fecdf1a25a
#
_cell.length_a   1.000
_cell.length_b   1.000
_cell.length_c   1.000
_cell.angle_alpha   90.00
_cell.angle_beta   90.00
_cell.angle_gamma   90.00
#
_symmetry.space_group_name_H-M   'P 1'
#
loop_
_entity.id
_entity.type
_entity.pdbx_description
1 polymer ?
#
loop_
_entity_poly.entity_id
_entity_poly.type
_entity_poly.pdbx_seq_one_letter_code
_entity_poly.pdbx_strand_id
1 'polypeptide(L)'
;RTFGHGPRPLLVSVRSGAAVSMPGMMDTLLDLGFSDAVETALAAEGSAEFARDSRRRFTESYSRIVTGPAPEDAYQQLRAAIEAVFASWDSPRANAYRSHHGLDDRGGTAVVVQAMAFGNLNSNSGAGVMFSRNPMTGAEAEFGEWLPGGQGDDVVSGTVDVEPIAALRDHLPAVYDELVSAAKALERLTADVQEIEFTIQDGTLWLMQTRSAKRSAQAAVRLALQLLSDGLIDEAETLRRVTPAHVEALLQPSLQPENRLTAKLLATGQPAGPGVASGRAYTDVDAAIDAADRGEDVILVRNHTSPDDIHGMLVARGIVTETGGATSHAAVVSRELGRVAVVGCGSGVAESLAGKLVTVDGNAGEVRSGTLPLSAWSEANTRELRELADIARRISPLRAHSGGDYPRLDRHSEAAVRTALASGHSDVVSASPLLAMLVAIRVSS
;
A
#
# COMPACT_ATOMS: atom_id res chain seq x y z
N ARG A 1 21.14 -26.91 -8.04
CA ARG A 1 21.06 -26.56 -6.60
C ARG A 1 20.29 -27.65 -5.85
N THR A 2 20.68 -27.93 -4.61
CA THR A 2 20.02 -28.92 -3.75
C THR A 2 19.59 -28.23 -2.44
N PHE A 3 18.40 -28.53 -1.97
CA PHE A 3 17.84 -27.88 -0.78
C PHE A 3 18.70 -28.15 0.46
N GLY A 4 19.21 -27.08 1.05
CA GLY A 4 19.97 -27.09 2.30
C GLY A 4 21.36 -27.74 2.24
N HIS A 5 21.89 -28.10 1.06
CA HIS A 5 23.22 -28.67 0.96
C HIS A 5 23.85 -28.58 -0.44
N GLY A 6 25.15 -28.93 -0.52
CA GLY A 6 25.93 -28.96 -1.77
C GLY A 6 26.68 -27.65 -2.03
N PRO A 7 27.52 -27.61 -3.10
CA PRO A 7 28.35 -26.44 -3.41
C PRO A 7 27.59 -25.21 -3.88
N ARG A 8 26.36 -25.38 -4.34
CA ARG A 8 25.38 -24.33 -4.67
C ARG A 8 24.07 -24.68 -4.02
N PRO A 9 23.90 -24.37 -2.72
CA PRO A 9 22.71 -24.75 -2.01
C PRO A 9 21.48 -24.01 -2.56
N LEU A 10 20.33 -24.68 -2.50
CA LEU A 10 19.03 -24.03 -2.66
C LEU A 10 18.55 -23.62 -1.28
N LEU A 11 18.27 -22.34 -1.10
CA LEU A 11 17.47 -21.83 0.02
C LEU A 11 16.08 -21.48 -0.47
N VAL A 12 15.10 -21.56 0.42
CA VAL A 12 13.71 -21.27 0.09
C VAL A 12 13.09 -20.31 1.11
N SER A 13 12.11 -19.55 0.65
CA SER A 13 11.19 -18.83 1.52
C SER A 13 9.88 -19.61 1.66
N VAL A 14 9.20 -19.41 2.79
CA VAL A 14 7.83 -19.91 3.04
C VAL A 14 6.94 -18.70 3.29
N ARG A 15 5.93 -18.55 2.46
CA ARG A 15 5.03 -17.38 2.41
C ARG A 15 3.59 -17.81 2.46
N SER A 16 2.72 -16.97 3.01
CA SER A 16 1.28 -17.14 2.92
C SER A 16 0.74 -16.83 1.53
N GLY A 17 -0.37 -17.49 1.15
CA GLY A 17 -1.07 -17.30 -0.10
C GLY A 17 -2.58 -17.29 0.10
N ALA A 18 -3.11 -16.29 0.81
CA ALA A 18 -4.54 -16.13 1.01
C ALA A 18 -5.25 -15.62 -0.25
N ALA A 19 -6.54 -15.93 -0.40
CA ALA A 19 -7.37 -15.47 -1.51
C ALA A 19 -7.47 -13.94 -1.59
N VAL A 20 -7.45 -13.26 -0.44
CA VAL A 20 -7.36 -11.80 -0.33
C VAL A 20 -5.98 -11.44 0.23
N SER A 21 -5.28 -10.54 -0.45
CA SER A 21 -3.98 -10.05 0.00
C SER A 21 -4.12 -9.27 1.31
N MET A 22 -3.35 -9.66 2.32
CA MET A 22 -3.28 -9.01 3.65
C MET A 22 -1.83 -8.60 3.93
N PRO A 23 -1.35 -7.45 3.41
CA PRO A 23 0.06 -7.06 3.47
C PRO A 23 0.58 -6.99 4.90
N GLY A 24 1.66 -7.72 5.20
CA GLY A 24 2.29 -7.74 6.52
C GLY A 24 1.51 -8.45 7.64
N MET A 25 0.30 -8.94 7.37
CA MET A 25 -0.53 -9.57 8.43
C MET A 25 -0.18 -11.04 8.68
N MET A 26 0.41 -11.70 7.71
CA MET A 26 0.81 -13.10 7.78
C MET A 26 2.34 -13.23 7.86
N ASP A 27 2.81 -14.32 8.47
CA ASP A 27 4.24 -14.55 8.61
C ASP A 27 4.89 -15.00 7.30
N THR A 28 6.17 -14.62 7.14
CA THR A 28 7.06 -15.07 6.07
C THR A 28 8.39 -15.47 6.68
N LEU A 29 8.89 -16.64 6.32
CA LEU A 29 10.24 -17.11 6.71
C LEU A 29 11.12 -17.13 5.49
N LEU A 30 12.35 -16.64 5.65
CA LEU A 30 13.34 -16.52 4.60
C LEU A 30 14.53 -17.44 4.86
N ASP A 31 15.29 -17.73 3.81
CA ASP A 31 16.58 -18.44 3.84
C ASP A 31 16.52 -19.82 4.50
N LEU A 32 15.38 -20.52 4.45
CA LEU A 32 15.24 -21.88 4.98
C LEU A 32 16.14 -22.86 4.24
N GLY A 33 16.67 -23.81 4.97
CA GLY A 33 17.71 -24.74 4.53
C GLY A 33 19.11 -24.31 4.96
N PHE A 34 19.22 -23.33 5.88
CA PHE A 34 20.49 -22.78 6.34
C PHE A 34 21.18 -23.72 7.35
N SER A 35 22.51 -23.87 7.20
CA SER A 35 23.40 -24.62 8.11
C SER A 35 24.84 -24.07 8.00
N ASP A 36 25.76 -24.49 8.85
CA ASP A 36 27.17 -24.07 8.77
C ASP A 36 27.81 -24.43 7.42
N ALA A 37 27.45 -25.61 6.89
CA ALA A 37 27.93 -26.04 5.56
C ALA A 37 27.39 -25.16 4.44
N VAL A 38 26.13 -24.70 4.57
CA VAL A 38 25.48 -23.76 3.63
C VAL A 38 26.14 -22.39 3.71
N GLU A 39 26.45 -21.87 4.90
CA GLU A 39 27.17 -20.61 5.05
C GLU A 39 28.53 -20.65 4.34
N THR A 40 29.28 -21.75 4.53
CA THR A 40 30.57 -21.94 3.87
C THR A 40 30.42 -21.95 2.34
N ALA A 41 29.38 -22.61 1.82
CA ALA A 41 29.12 -22.67 0.37
C ALA A 41 28.69 -21.30 -0.19
N LEU A 42 27.85 -20.55 0.52
CA LEU A 42 27.44 -19.19 0.12
C LEU A 42 28.58 -18.20 0.14
N ALA A 43 29.50 -18.31 1.13
CA ALA A 43 30.74 -17.51 1.18
C ALA A 43 31.65 -17.78 -0.01
N ALA A 44 31.69 -19.00 -0.53
CA ALA A 44 32.45 -19.36 -1.71
C ALA A 44 31.76 -18.93 -3.03
N GLU A 45 30.42 -18.89 -3.08
CA GLU A 45 29.64 -18.43 -4.26
C GLU A 45 29.67 -16.91 -4.39
N GLY A 46 29.54 -16.17 -3.28
CA GLY A 46 29.49 -14.72 -3.22
C GLY A 46 30.62 -14.12 -2.39
N SER A 47 30.33 -13.84 -1.12
CA SER A 47 31.30 -13.29 -0.17
C SER A 47 30.99 -13.75 1.25
N ALA A 48 31.99 -13.64 2.14
CA ALA A 48 31.77 -13.90 3.57
C ALA A 48 30.76 -12.94 4.22
N GLU A 49 30.61 -11.73 3.69
CA GLU A 49 29.63 -10.75 4.15
C GLU A 49 28.21 -11.18 3.75
N PHE A 50 28.01 -11.54 2.48
CA PHE A 50 26.75 -12.09 1.99
C PHE A 50 26.30 -13.33 2.78
N ALA A 51 27.20 -14.28 3.02
CA ALA A 51 26.88 -15.50 3.76
C ALA A 51 26.47 -15.20 5.22
N ARG A 52 27.17 -14.27 5.90
CA ARG A 52 26.83 -13.83 7.25
C ARG A 52 25.50 -13.06 7.31
N ASP A 53 25.22 -12.20 6.34
CA ASP A 53 23.94 -11.50 6.27
C ASP A 53 22.78 -12.47 6.06
N SER A 54 22.92 -13.44 5.16
CA SER A 54 21.92 -14.50 4.95
C SER A 54 21.71 -15.35 6.22
N ARG A 55 22.78 -15.70 6.97
CA ARG A 55 22.65 -16.38 8.27
C ARG A 55 21.88 -15.53 9.27
N ARG A 56 22.21 -14.24 9.38
CA ARG A 56 21.54 -13.33 10.30
C ARG A 56 20.04 -13.28 9.98
N ARG A 57 19.67 -13.09 8.72
CA ARG A 57 18.27 -13.03 8.25
C ARG A 57 17.51 -14.32 8.55
N PHE A 58 18.10 -15.46 8.25
CA PHE A 58 17.53 -16.76 8.62
C PHE A 58 17.28 -16.85 10.12
N THR A 59 18.30 -16.55 10.94
CA THR A 59 18.18 -16.68 12.39
C THR A 59 17.13 -15.74 12.98
N GLU A 60 17.09 -14.48 12.54
CA GLU A 60 16.14 -13.49 12.98
C GLU A 60 14.69 -13.84 12.58
N SER A 61 14.47 -14.21 11.31
CA SER A 61 13.14 -14.59 10.83
C SER A 61 12.63 -15.87 11.51
N TYR A 62 13.50 -16.88 11.63
CA TYR A 62 13.14 -18.16 12.23
C TYR A 62 12.82 -18.01 13.72
N SER A 63 13.69 -17.36 14.50
CA SER A 63 13.51 -17.21 15.95
C SER A 63 12.31 -16.33 16.33
N ARG A 64 11.92 -15.40 15.47
CA ARG A 64 10.72 -14.56 15.68
C ARG A 64 9.41 -15.33 15.53
N ILE A 65 9.40 -16.34 14.64
CA ILE A 65 8.16 -16.97 14.18
C ILE A 65 8.03 -18.40 14.70
N VAL A 66 9.13 -19.15 14.77
CA VAL A 66 9.15 -20.54 15.22
C VAL A 66 9.69 -20.61 16.64
N THR A 67 8.95 -21.29 17.52
CA THR A 67 9.40 -21.47 18.90
C THR A 67 10.54 -22.50 18.97
N GLY A 68 11.67 -22.12 19.55
CA GLY A 68 12.83 -22.98 19.77
C GLY A 68 13.97 -22.76 18.75
N PRO A 69 15.11 -23.45 18.91
CA PRO A 69 16.23 -23.33 18.01
C PRO A 69 15.94 -23.95 16.66
N ALA A 70 16.51 -23.35 15.59
CA ALA A 70 16.40 -23.91 14.25
C ALA A 70 17.08 -25.28 14.17
N PRO A 71 16.39 -26.32 13.66
CA PRO A 71 16.98 -27.63 13.41
C PRO A 71 18.13 -27.54 12.39
N GLU A 72 19.11 -28.43 12.46
CA GLU A 72 20.14 -28.53 11.42
C GLU A 72 19.59 -29.11 10.11
N ASP A 73 18.59 -29.97 10.19
CA ASP A 73 17.93 -30.58 9.03
C ASP A 73 17.02 -29.59 8.29
N ALA A 74 17.33 -29.36 7.02
CA ALA A 74 16.61 -28.40 6.18
C ALA A 74 15.10 -28.73 6.04
N TYR A 75 14.72 -30.00 5.97
CA TYR A 75 13.31 -30.40 5.85
C TYR A 75 12.56 -30.22 7.16
N GLN A 76 13.22 -30.36 8.31
CA GLN A 76 12.59 -30.03 9.61
C GLN A 76 12.38 -28.51 9.73
N GLN A 77 13.36 -27.68 9.29
CA GLN A 77 13.17 -26.23 9.18
C GLN A 77 11.95 -25.88 8.30
N LEU A 78 11.89 -26.48 7.11
CA LEU A 78 10.79 -26.24 6.17
C LEU A 78 9.43 -26.62 6.75
N ARG A 79 9.34 -27.78 7.41
CA ARG A 79 8.11 -28.25 8.05
C ARG A 79 7.63 -27.30 9.13
N ALA A 80 8.52 -26.90 10.04
CA ALA A 80 8.19 -25.98 11.11
C ALA A 80 7.76 -24.60 10.56
N ALA A 81 8.41 -24.12 9.50
CA ALA A 81 8.04 -22.88 8.82
C ALA A 81 6.64 -22.94 8.18
N ILE A 82 6.30 -24.05 7.52
CA ILE A 82 4.97 -24.26 6.92
C ILE A 82 3.89 -24.25 8.01
N GLU A 83 4.11 -24.98 9.12
CA GLU A 83 3.20 -25.04 10.26
C GLU A 83 2.99 -23.65 10.88
N ALA A 84 4.07 -22.87 11.05
CA ALA A 84 4.02 -21.51 11.58
C ALA A 84 3.27 -20.53 10.67
N VAL A 85 3.48 -20.59 9.35
CA VAL A 85 2.76 -19.74 8.39
C VAL A 85 1.27 -20.06 8.39
N PHE A 86 0.86 -21.34 8.47
CA PHE A 86 -0.55 -21.68 8.63
C PHE A 86 -1.13 -21.12 9.95
N ALA A 87 -0.39 -21.25 11.06
CA ALA A 87 -0.84 -20.76 12.36
C ALA A 87 -0.96 -19.20 12.38
N SER A 88 -0.18 -18.48 11.56
CA SER A 88 -0.24 -17.02 11.51
C SER A 88 -1.57 -16.46 10.98
N TRP A 89 -2.41 -17.31 10.32
CA TRP A 89 -3.77 -16.95 9.94
C TRP A 89 -4.63 -16.55 11.15
N ASP A 90 -4.46 -17.22 12.28
CA ASP A 90 -5.20 -16.98 13.51
C ASP A 90 -4.51 -15.99 14.46
N SER A 91 -3.45 -15.32 14.00
CA SER A 91 -2.76 -14.28 14.79
C SER A 91 -3.69 -13.11 15.11
N PRO A 92 -3.50 -12.42 16.26
CA PRO A 92 -4.31 -11.24 16.62
C PRO A 92 -4.35 -10.18 15.54
N ARG A 93 -3.22 -9.89 14.88
CA ARG A 93 -3.13 -8.88 13.80
C ARG A 93 -3.91 -9.31 12.55
N ALA A 94 -3.83 -10.60 12.14
CA ALA A 94 -4.57 -11.10 10.99
C ALA A 94 -6.09 -11.09 11.25
N ASN A 95 -6.50 -11.44 12.47
CA ASN A 95 -7.90 -11.37 12.88
C ASN A 95 -8.43 -9.95 12.91
N ALA A 96 -7.67 -8.98 13.47
CA ALA A 96 -8.06 -7.57 13.51
C ALA A 96 -8.23 -6.99 12.09
N TYR A 97 -7.29 -7.32 11.19
CA TYR A 97 -7.35 -6.90 9.80
C TYR A 97 -8.59 -7.45 9.08
N ARG A 98 -8.86 -8.76 9.20
CA ARG A 98 -10.04 -9.38 8.58
C ARG A 98 -11.34 -8.80 9.11
N SER A 99 -11.45 -8.64 10.43
CA SER A 99 -12.63 -8.03 11.06
C SER A 99 -12.90 -6.61 10.55
N HIS A 100 -11.84 -5.79 10.42
CA HIS A 100 -11.96 -4.42 9.92
C HIS A 100 -12.44 -4.36 8.47
N HIS A 101 -11.97 -5.31 7.64
CA HIS A 101 -12.32 -5.36 6.21
C HIS A 101 -13.55 -6.22 5.91
N GLY A 102 -14.21 -6.79 6.91
CA GLY A 102 -15.37 -7.67 6.73
C GLY A 102 -15.04 -8.96 5.94
N LEU A 103 -13.79 -9.43 6.02
CA LEU A 103 -13.34 -10.64 5.33
C LEU A 103 -13.77 -11.90 6.07
N ASP A 104 -14.05 -12.97 5.31
CA ASP A 104 -14.47 -14.26 5.88
C ASP A 104 -13.28 -14.99 6.55
N ASP A 105 -13.46 -15.37 7.80
CA ASP A 105 -12.47 -16.14 8.57
C ASP A 105 -12.32 -17.60 8.11
N ARG A 106 -13.29 -18.13 7.36
CA ARG A 106 -13.32 -19.53 6.91
C ARG A 106 -12.40 -19.82 5.72
N GLY A 107 -11.88 -18.76 5.06
CA GLY A 107 -11.08 -18.92 3.84
C GLY A 107 -9.73 -19.59 4.06
N GLY A 108 -9.09 -19.39 5.20
CA GLY A 108 -7.75 -19.87 5.48
C GLY A 108 -6.67 -19.29 4.55
N THR A 109 -5.48 -19.84 4.63
CA THR A 109 -4.36 -19.50 3.75
C THR A 109 -3.74 -20.73 3.11
N ALA A 110 -3.23 -20.59 1.90
CA ALA A 110 -2.27 -21.53 1.32
C ALA A 110 -0.84 -21.13 1.77
N VAL A 111 0.10 -22.01 1.52
CA VAL A 111 1.53 -21.76 1.72
C VAL A 111 2.27 -21.91 0.40
N VAL A 112 3.12 -20.95 0.09
CA VAL A 112 4.01 -20.95 -1.07
C VAL A 112 5.43 -21.19 -0.60
N VAL A 113 6.07 -22.24 -1.10
CA VAL A 113 7.51 -22.52 -0.91
C VAL A 113 8.22 -22.09 -2.18
N GLN A 114 9.09 -21.07 -2.09
CA GLN A 114 9.71 -20.42 -3.24
C GLN A 114 11.23 -20.40 -3.09
N ALA A 115 11.95 -20.70 -4.19
CA ALA A 115 13.40 -20.53 -4.22
C ALA A 115 13.79 -19.08 -3.94
N MET A 116 14.83 -18.88 -3.12
CA MET A 116 15.39 -17.55 -2.88
C MET A 116 16.14 -17.03 -4.11
N ALA A 117 15.96 -15.74 -4.36
CA ALA A 117 16.85 -14.92 -5.17
C ALA A 117 17.51 -13.89 -4.24
N PHE A 118 18.81 -13.65 -4.43
CA PHE A 118 19.62 -12.90 -3.48
C PHE A 118 19.94 -11.49 -3.99
N GLY A 119 19.16 -10.50 -3.52
CA GLY A 119 19.40 -9.10 -3.80
C GLY A 119 20.63 -8.52 -3.10
N ASN A 120 21.17 -9.24 -2.11
CA ASN A 120 22.37 -8.88 -1.36
C ASN A 120 23.63 -9.65 -1.80
N LEU A 121 23.61 -10.32 -2.97
CA LEU A 121 24.72 -11.16 -3.41
C LEU A 121 25.98 -10.36 -3.75
N ASN A 122 25.83 -9.26 -4.51
CA ASN A 122 26.95 -8.41 -4.97
C ASN A 122 26.44 -7.03 -5.42
N SER A 123 27.34 -6.19 -5.94
CA SER A 123 27.02 -4.83 -6.41
C SER A 123 26.07 -4.77 -7.62
N ASN A 124 25.87 -5.88 -8.36
CA ASN A 124 24.91 -5.98 -9.46
C ASN A 124 23.58 -6.60 -9.00
N SER A 125 23.33 -6.58 -7.70
CA SER A 125 22.16 -7.18 -7.07
C SER A 125 21.40 -6.13 -6.27
N GLY A 126 20.12 -6.38 -6.05
CA GLY A 126 19.23 -5.51 -5.27
C GLY A 126 17.81 -6.05 -5.25
N ALA A 127 16.93 -5.38 -4.54
CA ALA A 127 15.52 -5.71 -4.51
C ALA A 127 14.68 -4.43 -4.55
N GLY A 128 13.43 -4.52 -4.95
CA GLY A 128 12.57 -3.35 -5.02
C GLY A 128 11.11 -3.65 -5.23
N VAL A 129 10.34 -2.58 -5.20
CA VAL A 129 8.92 -2.57 -5.56
C VAL A 129 8.70 -1.50 -6.62
N MET A 130 8.07 -1.87 -7.71
CA MET A 130 7.71 -0.96 -8.80
C MET A 130 6.22 -1.01 -9.08
N PHE A 131 5.63 0.15 -9.30
CA PHE A 131 4.27 0.31 -9.81
C PHE A 131 4.34 0.66 -11.29
N SER A 132 3.49 0.04 -12.10
CA SER A 132 3.42 0.32 -13.55
C SER A 132 3.00 1.76 -13.87
N ARG A 133 2.27 2.43 -12.95
CA ARG A 133 1.94 3.86 -12.93
C ARG A 133 1.91 4.35 -11.48
N ASN A 134 2.01 5.66 -11.27
CA ASN A 134 2.03 6.23 -9.93
C ASN A 134 0.70 6.03 -9.17
N PRO A 135 0.67 5.21 -8.09
CA PRO A 135 -0.54 4.88 -7.36
C PRO A 135 -1.02 6.00 -6.41
N MET A 136 -0.21 7.06 -6.23
CA MET A 136 -0.55 8.20 -5.40
C MET A 136 -1.21 9.31 -6.20
N THR A 137 -0.63 9.66 -7.35
CA THR A 137 -1.05 10.82 -8.16
C THR A 137 -1.84 10.42 -9.40
N GLY A 138 -1.75 9.17 -9.84
CA GLY A 138 -2.25 8.71 -11.13
C GLY A 138 -1.44 9.20 -12.32
N ALA A 139 -0.17 9.58 -12.13
CA ALA A 139 0.72 9.87 -13.25
C ALA A 139 1.10 8.59 -14.01
N GLU A 140 1.27 8.70 -15.33
CA GLU A 140 1.58 7.55 -16.19
C GLU A 140 3.03 7.04 -16.04
N ALA A 141 3.89 7.81 -15.38
CA ALA A 141 5.27 7.42 -15.13
C ALA A 141 5.34 6.26 -14.14
N GLU A 142 6.32 5.39 -14.33
CA GLU A 142 6.68 4.35 -13.39
C GLU A 142 7.01 4.96 -12.03
N PHE A 143 6.56 4.30 -10.97
CA PHE A 143 6.76 4.74 -9.60
C PHE A 143 7.26 3.57 -8.77
N GLY A 144 8.14 3.83 -7.82
CA GLY A 144 8.64 2.76 -6.95
C GLY A 144 9.99 3.07 -6.34
N GLU A 145 10.51 2.07 -5.67
CA GLU A 145 11.75 2.17 -4.89
C GLU A 145 12.54 0.89 -5.04
N TRP A 146 13.86 0.99 -4.97
CA TRP A 146 14.75 -0.14 -4.96
C TRP A 146 15.90 0.07 -3.97
N LEU A 147 16.49 -1.01 -3.54
CA LEU A 147 17.60 -1.05 -2.59
C LEU A 147 18.75 -1.81 -3.24
N PRO A 148 19.85 -1.13 -3.64
CA PRO A 148 21.04 -1.80 -4.11
C PRO A 148 21.67 -2.64 -2.99
N GLY A 149 22.00 -3.89 -3.27
CA GLY A 149 22.63 -4.80 -2.31
C GLY A 149 21.73 -5.23 -1.14
N GLY A 150 20.40 -5.02 -1.22
CA GLY A 150 19.44 -5.38 -0.19
C GLY A 150 18.47 -6.49 -0.60
N GLN A 151 17.71 -6.99 0.36
CA GLN A 151 16.64 -7.98 0.16
C GLN A 151 15.26 -7.30 0.13
N GLY A 152 14.24 -8.00 -0.41
CA GLY A 152 12.90 -7.44 -0.56
C GLY A 152 12.21 -7.06 0.76
N ASP A 153 12.48 -7.78 1.84
CA ASP A 153 11.96 -7.46 3.18
C ASP A 153 12.54 -6.16 3.76
N ASP A 154 13.77 -5.79 3.41
CA ASP A 154 14.35 -4.49 3.78
C ASP A 154 13.58 -3.34 3.14
N VAL A 155 13.19 -3.48 1.87
CA VAL A 155 12.44 -2.46 1.12
C VAL A 155 11.07 -2.24 1.73
N VAL A 156 10.33 -3.31 2.03
CA VAL A 156 8.94 -3.21 2.51
C VAL A 156 8.84 -2.92 4.01
N SER A 157 9.88 -3.22 4.81
CA SER A 157 9.89 -2.93 6.24
C SER A 157 9.97 -1.44 6.55
N GLY A 158 10.57 -0.65 5.66
CA GLY A 158 10.80 0.79 5.87
C GLY A 158 11.85 1.10 6.93
N THR A 159 12.73 0.13 7.23
CA THR A 159 13.81 0.29 8.21
C THR A 159 15.11 0.82 7.61
N VAL A 160 15.21 0.85 6.30
CA VAL A 160 16.38 1.32 5.54
C VAL A 160 15.97 2.39 4.53
N ASP A 161 16.93 3.24 4.17
CA ASP A 161 16.74 4.22 3.11
C ASP A 161 16.84 3.51 1.75
N VAL A 162 15.86 3.77 0.89
CA VAL A 162 15.73 3.22 -0.45
C VAL A 162 15.93 4.31 -1.50
N GLU A 163 16.34 3.92 -2.70
CA GLU A 163 16.45 4.83 -3.84
C GLU A 163 15.18 4.81 -4.69
N PRO A 164 14.80 5.94 -5.33
CA PRO A 164 13.73 5.94 -6.32
C PRO A 164 14.03 4.94 -7.44
N ILE A 165 12.99 4.27 -7.96
CA ILE A 165 13.14 3.27 -9.03
C ILE A 165 13.86 3.82 -10.28
N ALA A 166 13.76 5.13 -10.53
CA ALA A 166 14.47 5.79 -11.63
C ALA A 166 15.99 5.67 -11.52
N ALA A 167 16.57 5.57 -10.30
CA ALA A 167 18.01 5.42 -10.11
C ALA A 167 18.51 4.05 -10.62
N LEU A 168 17.66 3.02 -10.66
CA LEU A 168 18.00 1.72 -11.25
C LEU A 168 18.40 1.84 -12.72
N ARG A 169 17.86 2.82 -13.46
CA ARG A 169 18.26 3.08 -14.86
C ARG A 169 19.73 3.43 -15.00
N ASP A 170 20.28 4.18 -14.04
CA ASP A 170 21.68 4.60 -14.05
C ASP A 170 22.61 3.46 -13.60
N HIS A 171 22.13 2.61 -12.69
CA HIS A 171 22.90 1.49 -12.17
C HIS A 171 22.90 0.26 -13.09
N LEU A 172 21.71 -0.18 -13.54
CA LEU A 172 21.49 -1.40 -14.33
C LEU A 172 20.46 -1.14 -15.45
N PRO A 173 20.82 -0.36 -16.51
CA PRO A 173 19.87 0.11 -17.51
C PRO A 173 19.11 -1.01 -18.23
N ALA A 174 19.79 -2.11 -18.57
CA ALA A 174 19.14 -3.24 -19.25
C ALA A 174 18.09 -3.92 -18.36
N VAL A 175 18.35 -4.04 -17.08
CA VAL A 175 17.42 -4.61 -16.08
C VAL A 175 16.23 -3.68 -15.87
N TYR A 176 16.48 -2.36 -15.83
CA TYR A 176 15.41 -1.37 -15.76
C TYR A 176 14.46 -1.46 -16.95
N ASP A 177 15.00 -1.54 -18.17
CA ASP A 177 14.18 -1.66 -19.39
C ASP A 177 13.38 -2.97 -19.43
N GLU A 178 13.97 -4.08 -18.96
CA GLU A 178 13.29 -5.37 -18.81
C GLU A 178 12.14 -5.27 -17.80
N LEU A 179 12.37 -4.66 -16.64
CA LEU A 179 11.37 -4.45 -15.59
C LEU A 179 10.19 -3.58 -16.08
N VAL A 180 10.48 -2.47 -16.78
CA VAL A 180 9.44 -1.60 -17.37
C VAL A 180 8.63 -2.36 -18.41
N SER A 181 9.29 -3.17 -19.24
CA SER A 181 8.62 -3.99 -20.26
C SER A 181 7.70 -5.03 -19.63
N ALA A 182 8.18 -5.69 -18.55
CA ALA A 182 7.38 -6.64 -17.78
C ALA A 182 6.17 -5.97 -17.11
N ALA A 183 6.36 -4.79 -16.53
CA ALA A 183 5.28 -4.02 -15.91
C ALA A 183 4.16 -3.67 -16.91
N LYS A 184 4.52 -3.21 -18.12
CA LYS A 184 3.55 -2.93 -19.20
C LYS A 184 2.84 -4.20 -19.70
N ALA A 185 3.55 -5.32 -19.75
CA ALA A 185 2.96 -6.60 -20.13
C ALA A 185 1.96 -7.09 -19.10
N LEU A 186 2.30 -7.00 -17.82
CA LEU A 186 1.42 -7.37 -16.71
C LEU A 186 0.18 -6.46 -16.64
N GLU A 187 0.34 -5.15 -16.84
CA GLU A 187 -0.76 -4.19 -16.88
C GLU A 187 -1.76 -4.53 -17.99
N ARG A 188 -1.28 -4.89 -19.21
CA ARG A 188 -2.15 -5.35 -20.30
C ARG A 188 -2.84 -6.68 -19.99
N LEU A 189 -2.10 -7.63 -19.39
CA LEU A 189 -2.63 -8.96 -19.05
C LEU A 189 -3.76 -8.89 -18.04
N THR A 190 -3.63 -8.01 -17.06
CA THR A 190 -4.58 -7.86 -15.95
C THR A 190 -5.59 -6.75 -16.18
N ALA A 191 -5.39 -5.93 -17.22
CA ALA A 191 -6.12 -4.70 -17.50
C ALA A 191 -6.14 -3.74 -16.27
N ASP A 192 -5.10 -3.77 -15.44
CA ASP A 192 -5.01 -2.94 -14.22
C ASP A 192 -3.56 -2.58 -13.89
N VAL A 193 -3.40 -1.45 -13.19
CA VAL A 193 -2.09 -0.99 -12.70
C VAL A 193 -1.54 -1.98 -11.69
N GLN A 194 -0.30 -2.38 -11.89
CA GLN A 194 0.36 -3.42 -11.12
C GLN A 194 1.39 -2.86 -10.14
N GLU A 195 1.41 -3.45 -8.97
CA GLU A 195 2.50 -3.40 -7.99
C GLU A 195 3.33 -4.67 -8.16
N ILE A 196 4.62 -4.52 -8.38
CA ILE A 196 5.53 -5.60 -8.75
C ILE A 196 6.68 -5.63 -7.75
N GLU A 197 6.79 -6.70 -6.98
CA GLU A 197 7.95 -6.99 -6.17
C GLU A 197 9.00 -7.71 -7.05
N PHE A 198 10.24 -7.25 -7.02
CA PHE A 198 11.31 -7.83 -7.81
C PHE A 198 12.61 -7.96 -7.03
N THR A 199 13.44 -8.88 -7.45
CA THR A 199 14.83 -9.04 -6.99
C THR A 199 15.75 -9.12 -8.19
N ILE A 200 16.88 -8.46 -8.10
CA ILE A 200 17.97 -8.54 -9.09
C ILE A 200 19.08 -9.34 -8.45
N GLN A 201 19.42 -10.46 -9.03
CA GLN A 201 20.56 -11.28 -8.60
C GLN A 201 21.60 -11.31 -9.69
N ASP A 202 22.74 -10.68 -9.44
CA ASP A 202 23.86 -10.62 -10.37
C ASP A 202 23.44 -10.21 -11.80
N GLY A 203 22.73 -9.08 -11.89
CA GLY A 203 22.24 -8.53 -13.15
C GLY A 203 21.05 -9.27 -13.77
N THR A 204 20.53 -10.32 -13.14
CA THR A 204 19.35 -11.06 -13.62
C THR A 204 18.11 -10.63 -12.86
N LEU A 205 17.05 -10.21 -13.58
CA LEU A 205 15.77 -9.83 -13.00
C LEU A 205 14.95 -11.05 -12.62
N TRP A 206 14.37 -11.02 -11.43
CA TRP A 206 13.40 -11.99 -10.93
C TRP A 206 12.14 -11.26 -10.47
N LEU A 207 11.01 -11.51 -11.11
CA LEU A 207 9.71 -11.04 -10.64
C LEU A 207 9.24 -11.98 -9.52
N MET A 208 9.06 -11.44 -8.34
CA MET A 208 8.75 -12.22 -7.14
C MET A 208 7.25 -12.35 -6.93
N GLN A 209 6.53 -11.24 -7.10
CA GLN A 209 5.08 -11.15 -6.92
C GLN A 209 4.54 -9.98 -7.73
N THR A 210 3.30 -10.11 -8.21
CA THR A 210 2.53 -8.98 -8.74
C THR A 210 1.12 -8.97 -8.16
N ARG A 211 0.58 -7.76 -8.01
CA ARG A 211 -0.80 -7.54 -7.56
C ARG A 211 -1.36 -6.23 -8.12
N SER A 212 -2.68 -6.10 -8.14
CA SER A 212 -3.31 -4.81 -8.41
C SER A 212 -2.88 -3.77 -7.39
N ALA A 213 -2.41 -2.62 -7.87
CA ALA A 213 -1.87 -1.57 -7.03
C ALA A 213 -2.95 -0.97 -6.11
N LYS A 214 -2.66 -0.91 -4.81
CA LYS A 214 -3.44 -0.09 -3.86
C LYS A 214 -3.18 1.37 -4.18
N ARG A 215 -4.23 2.16 -4.33
CA ARG A 215 -4.14 3.51 -4.89
C ARG A 215 -4.98 4.53 -4.14
N SER A 216 -4.59 5.79 -4.21
CA SER A 216 -5.35 6.90 -3.68
C SER A 216 -6.66 7.12 -4.45
N ALA A 217 -7.60 7.85 -3.86
CA ALA A 217 -8.84 8.24 -4.54
C ALA A 217 -8.58 9.04 -5.84
N GLN A 218 -7.59 9.93 -5.83
CA GLN A 218 -7.17 10.69 -6.99
C GLN A 218 -6.59 9.78 -8.08
N ALA A 219 -5.70 8.88 -7.69
CA ALA A 219 -5.12 7.92 -8.62
C ALA A 219 -6.19 6.96 -9.17
N ALA A 220 -7.14 6.50 -8.35
CA ALA A 220 -8.24 5.64 -8.80
C ALA A 220 -9.03 6.26 -9.96
N VAL A 221 -9.37 7.55 -9.84
CA VAL A 221 -10.05 8.30 -10.91
C VAL A 221 -9.19 8.43 -12.16
N ARG A 222 -7.97 8.94 -12.01
CA ARG A 222 -7.07 9.19 -13.15
C ARG A 222 -6.69 7.92 -13.89
N LEU A 223 -6.30 6.89 -13.14
CA LEU A 223 -5.88 5.61 -13.72
C LEU A 223 -7.03 4.89 -14.42
N ALA A 224 -8.26 4.97 -13.89
CA ALA A 224 -9.44 4.41 -14.58
C ALA A 224 -9.69 5.10 -15.92
N LEU A 225 -9.60 6.43 -15.99
CA LEU A 225 -9.73 7.19 -17.24
C LEU A 225 -8.59 6.92 -18.22
N GLN A 226 -7.36 6.77 -17.75
CA GLN A 226 -6.21 6.42 -18.58
C GLN A 226 -6.35 5.02 -19.16
N LEU A 227 -6.71 4.01 -18.36
CA LEU A 227 -6.93 2.64 -18.82
C LEU A 227 -8.06 2.56 -19.84
N LEU A 228 -9.12 3.40 -19.70
CA LEU A 228 -10.16 3.57 -20.71
C LEU A 228 -9.59 4.16 -22.01
N SER A 229 -8.82 5.25 -21.90
CA SER A 229 -8.17 5.90 -23.05
C SER A 229 -7.23 4.96 -23.80
N ASP A 230 -6.53 4.09 -23.07
CA ASP A 230 -5.63 3.07 -23.62
C ASP A 230 -6.37 1.86 -24.21
N GLY A 231 -7.70 1.81 -24.08
CA GLY A 231 -8.54 0.71 -24.57
C GLY A 231 -8.39 -0.59 -23.78
N LEU A 232 -7.84 -0.53 -22.55
CA LEU A 232 -7.67 -1.69 -21.69
C LEU A 232 -8.94 -2.05 -20.92
N ILE A 233 -9.81 -1.07 -20.67
CA ILE A 233 -11.12 -1.24 -20.05
C ILE A 233 -12.17 -0.43 -20.80
N ASP A 234 -13.44 -0.75 -20.61
CA ASP A 234 -14.57 -0.01 -21.16
C ASP A 234 -15.13 1.02 -20.16
N GLU A 235 -16.13 1.81 -20.59
CA GLU A 235 -16.80 2.81 -19.77
C GLU A 235 -17.46 2.21 -18.52
N ALA A 236 -18.06 1.02 -18.63
CA ALA A 236 -18.73 0.36 -17.52
C ALA A 236 -17.72 -0.08 -16.45
N GLU A 237 -16.58 -0.66 -16.89
CA GLU A 237 -15.48 -1.02 -16.00
C GLU A 237 -14.86 0.22 -15.34
N THR A 238 -14.72 1.32 -16.07
CA THR A 238 -14.22 2.59 -15.54
C THR A 238 -15.05 3.04 -14.34
N LEU A 239 -16.38 3.05 -14.47
CA LEU A 239 -17.29 3.44 -13.39
C LEU A 239 -17.35 2.41 -12.26
N ARG A 240 -17.09 1.13 -12.53
CA ARG A 240 -17.02 0.11 -11.49
C ARG A 240 -15.78 0.27 -10.61
N ARG A 241 -14.65 0.69 -11.19
CA ARG A 241 -13.38 0.93 -10.45
C ARG A 241 -13.38 2.23 -9.65
N VAL A 242 -14.10 3.25 -10.10
CA VAL A 242 -14.26 4.50 -9.35
C VAL A 242 -15.44 4.37 -8.42
N THR A 243 -15.15 4.16 -7.13
CA THR A 243 -16.19 3.97 -6.11
C THR A 243 -16.80 5.30 -5.68
N PRO A 244 -18.05 5.33 -5.16
CA PRO A 244 -18.59 6.51 -4.48
C PRO A 244 -17.66 7.06 -3.41
N ALA A 245 -17.03 6.18 -2.61
CA ALA A 245 -16.06 6.57 -1.58
C ALA A 245 -14.84 7.31 -2.16
N HIS A 246 -14.36 6.96 -3.35
CA HIS A 246 -13.28 7.71 -4.00
C HIS A 246 -13.72 9.15 -4.31
N VAL A 247 -14.93 9.33 -4.85
CA VAL A 247 -15.45 10.67 -5.17
C VAL A 247 -15.71 11.46 -3.89
N GLU A 248 -16.31 10.84 -2.87
CA GLU A 248 -16.50 11.48 -1.55
C GLU A 248 -15.18 11.95 -0.95
N ALA A 249 -14.14 11.13 -0.98
CA ALA A 249 -12.82 11.50 -0.49
C ALA A 249 -12.22 12.69 -1.26
N LEU A 250 -12.44 12.77 -2.58
CA LEU A 250 -11.97 13.89 -3.40
C LEU A 250 -12.75 15.19 -3.17
N LEU A 251 -14.03 15.08 -2.80
CA LEU A 251 -14.86 16.22 -2.46
C LEU A 251 -14.60 16.72 -1.03
N GLN A 252 -13.81 15.98 -0.23
CA GLN A 252 -13.41 16.41 1.10
C GLN A 252 -12.45 17.59 1.06
N PRO A 253 -12.50 18.45 2.09
CA PRO A 253 -11.64 19.61 2.16
C PRO A 253 -10.13 19.28 2.13
N SER A 254 -9.38 20.08 1.39
CA SER A 254 -7.91 20.06 1.34
C SER A 254 -7.32 21.36 1.90
N LEU A 255 -6.03 21.34 2.23
CA LEU A 255 -5.36 22.49 2.84
C LEU A 255 -5.26 23.67 1.87
N GLN A 256 -5.76 24.83 2.29
CA GLN A 256 -5.67 26.08 1.51
C GLN A 256 -4.23 26.54 1.35
N PRO A 257 -3.81 27.08 0.17
CA PRO A 257 -2.46 27.59 -0.04
C PRO A 257 -2.03 28.66 0.98
N GLU A 258 -2.93 29.57 1.33
CA GLU A 258 -2.67 30.64 2.30
C GLU A 258 -2.35 30.07 3.70
N ASN A 259 -3.09 29.06 4.14
CA ASN A 259 -2.87 28.40 5.41
C ASN A 259 -1.55 27.60 5.44
N ARG A 260 -1.17 27.07 4.29
CA ARG A 260 0.13 26.40 4.12
C ARG A 260 1.29 27.38 4.30
N LEU A 261 1.18 28.61 3.79
CA LEU A 261 2.23 29.63 3.89
C LEU A 261 2.40 30.19 5.32
N THR A 262 1.31 30.29 6.08
CA THR A 262 1.29 30.91 7.43
C THR A 262 1.63 29.91 8.55
N ALA A 263 1.31 28.65 8.38
CA ALA A 263 1.55 27.62 9.39
C ALA A 263 3.00 27.14 9.41
N LYS A 264 3.58 27.04 10.61
CA LYS A 264 4.95 26.54 10.77
C LYS A 264 5.07 25.11 10.25
N LEU A 265 5.97 24.87 9.31
CA LEU A 265 6.38 23.56 8.87
C LEU A 265 7.18 22.88 9.99
N LEU A 266 6.78 21.69 10.38
CA LEU A 266 7.40 20.92 11.46
C LEU A 266 8.25 19.76 10.92
N ALA A 267 7.77 19.10 9.86
CA ALA A 267 8.48 18.02 9.18
C ALA A 267 8.07 17.93 7.71
N THR A 268 8.94 17.34 6.90
CA THR A 268 8.67 16.94 5.51
C THR A 268 9.07 15.49 5.32
N GLY A 269 8.32 14.77 4.52
CA GLY A 269 8.58 13.38 4.16
C GLY A 269 7.96 13.03 2.82
N GLN A 270 7.91 11.75 2.50
CA GLN A 270 7.26 11.28 1.28
C GLN A 270 5.73 11.20 1.48
N PRO A 271 4.93 11.69 0.51
CA PRO A 271 3.49 11.44 0.45
C PRO A 271 3.20 9.94 0.40
N ALA A 272 2.42 9.43 1.35
CA ALA A 272 2.16 8.00 1.45
C ALA A 272 0.68 7.62 1.52
N GLY A 273 -0.15 8.45 2.15
CA GLY A 273 -1.61 8.37 2.14
C GLY A 273 -2.20 9.75 1.89
N PRO A 274 -2.99 9.95 0.82
CA PRO A 274 -3.46 11.27 0.40
C PRO A 274 -4.52 11.85 1.35
N GLY A 275 -4.70 13.15 1.26
CA GLY A 275 -5.64 13.91 2.08
C GLY A 275 -4.96 14.80 3.10
N VAL A 276 -5.76 15.38 3.97
CA VAL A 276 -5.29 16.20 5.09
C VAL A 276 -5.99 15.78 6.37
N ALA A 277 -5.22 15.58 7.42
CA ALA A 277 -5.74 15.22 8.74
C ALA A 277 -5.10 16.09 9.83
N SER A 278 -5.90 16.56 10.76
CA SER A 278 -5.42 17.26 11.95
C SER A 278 -5.73 16.45 13.20
N GLY A 279 -4.85 16.53 14.19
CA GLY A 279 -5.04 15.86 15.48
C GLY A 279 -3.85 16.05 16.41
N ARG A 280 -3.93 15.44 17.58
CA ARG A 280 -2.84 15.39 18.54
C ARG A 280 -1.89 14.22 18.17
N ALA A 281 -0.60 14.50 18.20
CA ALA A 281 0.43 13.51 17.88
C ALA A 281 0.70 12.59 19.07
N TYR A 282 0.58 11.28 18.85
CA TYR A 282 0.88 10.22 19.82
C TYR A 282 1.98 9.31 19.27
N THR A 283 2.96 9.00 20.11
CA THR A 283 4.10 8.13 19.74
C THR A 283 3.96 6.71 20.29
N ASP A 284 3.00 6.51 21.18
CA ASP A 284 2.65 5.21 21.76
C ASP A 284 1.29 4.75 21.25
N VAL A 285 1.18 3.47 20.88
CA VAL A 285 -0.02 2.90 20.25
C VAL A 285 -1.19 2.83 21.23
N ASP A 286 -0.92 2.39 22.47
CA ASP A 286 -1.98 2.23 23.46
C ASP A 286 -2.51 3.61 23.90
N ALA A 287 -1.63 4.59 24.08
CA ALA A 287 -2.02 5.97 24.38
C ALA A 287 -2.83 6.60 23.22
N ALA A 288 -2.53 6.25 21.98
CA ALA A 288 -3.27 6.68 20.80
C ALA A 288 -4.70 6.08 20.79
N ILE A 289 -4.83 4.80 21.11
CA ILE A 289 -6.13 4.10 21.21
C ILE A 289 -6.97 4.72 22.33
N ASP A 290 -6.39 4.86 23.54
CA ASP A 290 -7.07 5.46 24.68
C ASP A 290 -7.56 6.90 24.39
N ALA A 291 -6.79 7.68 23.65
CA ALA A 291 -7.17 9.03 23.24
C ALA A 291 -8.32 9.01 22.23
N ALA A 292 -8.27 8.12 21.23
CA ALA A 292 -9.34 7.95 20.26
C ALA A 292 -10.65 7.49 20.92
N ASP A 293 -10.60 6.61 21.93
CA ASP A 293 -11.77 6.16 22.69
C ASP A 293 -12.40 7.30 23.51
N ARG A 294 -11.60 8.32 23.89
CA ARG A 294 -12.10 9.56 24.48
C ARG A 294 -12.66 10.56 23.47
N GLY A 295 -12.62 10.24 22.16
CA GLY A 295 -13.10 11.09 21.09
C GLY A 295 -12.08 12.13 20.60
N GLU A 296 -10.80 11.99 20.93
CA GLU A 296 -9.75 12.86 20.42
C GLU A 296 -9.39 12.50 18.96
N ASP A 297 -9.04 13.50 18.18
CA ASP A 297 -8.46 13.30 16.84
C ASP A 297 -6.98 12.98 17.00
N VAL A 298 -6.59 11.77 16.60
CA VAL A 298 -5.25 11.21 16.81
C VAL A 298 -4.42 11.22 15.53
N ILE A 299 -3.19 11.66 15.63
CA ILE A 299 -2.13 11.43 14.64
C ILE A 299 -1.12 10.46 15.27
N LEU A 300 -0.96 9.28 14.65
CA LEU A 300 0.02 8.30 15.10
C LEU A 300 1.41 8.64 14.51
N VAL A 301 2.41 8.82 15.38
CA VAL A 301 3.78 9.15 14.97
C VAL A 301 4.71 8.05 15.46
N ARG A 302 5.43 7.40 14.55
CA ARG A 302 6.32 6.28 14.87
C ARG A 302 7.68 6.47 14.23
N ASN A 303 8.70 5.77 14.68
CA ASN A 303 9.96 5.67 13.96
C ASN A 303 9.70 4.96 12.60
N HIS A 304 9.13 3.77 12.65
CA HIS A 304 8.53 3.01 11.55
C HIS A 304 7.30 2.29 12.07
N THR A 305 6.40 1.84 11.20
CA THR A 305 5.28 0.99 11.62
C THR A 305 5.58 -0.48 11.32
N SER A 306 5.14 -1.33 12.22
CA SER A 306 5.12 -2.78 12.08
C SER A 306 3.69 -3.30 11.97
N PRO A 307 3.46 -4.56 11.59
CA PRO A 307 2.13 -5.16 11.62
C PRO A 307 1.44 -5.11 13.00
N ASP A 308 2.20 -5.05 14.09
CA ASP A 308 1.66 -4.98 15.44
C ASP A 308 1.08 -3.58 15.78
N ASP A 309 1.43 -2.55 15.01
CA ASP A 309 0.89 -1.18 15.16
C ASP A 309 -0.51 -1.01 14.53
N ILE A 310 -1.07 -2.05 13.90
CA ILE A 310 -2.32 -1.96 13.12
C ILE A 310 -3.48 -1.35 13.91
N HIS A 311 -3.62 -1.69 15.20
CA HIS A 311 -4.69 -1.16 16.03
C HIS A 311 -4.61 0.37 16.20
N GLY A 312 -3.40 0.91 16.40
CA GLY A 312 -3.16 2.36 16.43
C GLY A 312 -3.39 3.02 15.07
N MET A 313 -3.01 2.35 13.96
CA MET A 313 -3.25 2.85 12.61
C MET A 313 -4.75 2.91 12.26
N LEU A 314 -5.55 1.98 12.78
CA LEU A 314 -7.00 1.93 12.57
C LEU A 314 -7.72 3.11 13.22
N VAL A 315 -7.32 3.55 14.42
CA VAL A 315 -7.96 4.66 15.14
C VAL A 315 -7.40 6.03 14.74
N ALA A 316 -6.18 6.09 14.21
CA ALA A 316 -5.55 7.34 13.81
C ALA A 316 -6.22 7.96 12.58
N ARG A 317 -6.36 9.30 12.57
CA ARG A 317 -6.76 10.06 11.37
C ARG A 317 -5.62 10.24 10.38
N GLY A 318 -4.38 10.24 10.88
CA GLY A 318 -3.18 10.35 10.06
C GLY A 318 -1.98 9.66 10.70
N ILE A 319 -1.01 9.31 9.88
CA ILE A 319 0.18 8.54 10.25
C ILE A 319 1.41 9.29 9.76
N VAL A 320 2.41 9.38 10.63
CA VAL A 320 3.71 9.99 10.33
C VAL A 320 4.80 9.02 10.76
N THR A 321 5.80 8.76 9.89
CA THR A 321 6.95 7.94 10.27
C THR A 321 8.27 8.66 10.04
N GLU A 322 9.27 8.37 10.90
CA GLU A 322 10.63 8.90 10.74
C GLU A 322 11.35 8.27 9.57
N THR A 323 11.21 6.95 9.40
CA THR A 323 11.83 6.17 8.33
C THR A 323 10.77 5.53 7.43
N GLY A 324 11.20 5.01 6.28
CA GLY A 324 10.38 4.31 5.31
C GLY A 324 10.04 5.17 4.10
N GLY A 325 9.85 4.48 2.97
CA GLY A 325 9.47 5.08 1.69
C GLY A 325 8.00 4.85 1.34
N ALA A 326 7.62 5.23 0.12
CA ALA A 326 6.26 5.11 -0.39
C ALA A 326 5.77 3.65 -0.56
N THR A 327 6.68 2.68 -0.47
CA THR A 327 6.39 1.23 -0.54
C THR A 327 6.45 0.55 0.84
N SER A 328 6.80 1.28 1.90
CA SER A 328 6.90 0.76 3.26
C SER A 328 5.54 0.27 3.80
N HIS A 329 5.58 -0.55 4.85
CA HIS A 329 4.37 -1.02 5.56
C HIS A 329 3.43 0.13 5.95
N ALA A 330 3.98 1.21 6.54
CA ALA A 330 3.20 2.41 6.87
C ALA A 330 2.45 2.96 5.65
N ALA A 331 3.13 3.09 4.51
CA ALA A 331 2.56 3.64 3.30
C ALA A 331 1.47 2.74 2.68
N VAL A 332 1.74 1.43 2.58
CA VAL A 332 0.79 0.47 2.00
C VAL A 332 -0.47 0.37 2.83
N VAL A 333 -0.33 0.16 4.14
CA VAL A 333 -1.46 0.00 5.06
C VAL A 333 -2.26 1.31 5.19
N SER A 334 -1.60 2.47 5.23
CA SER A 334 -2.31 3.77 5.28
C SER A 334 -3.21 3.97 4.06
N ARG A 335 -2.74 3.64 2.86
CA ARG A 335 -3.56 3.72 1.63
C ARG A 335 -4.73 2.75 1.68
N GLU A 336 -4.51 1.55 2.15
CA GLU A 336 -5.55 0.53 2.26
C GLU A 336 -6.64 0.93 3.26
N LEU A 337 -6.25 1.53 4.39
CA LEU A 337 -7.15 2.03 5.42
C LEU A 337 -7.76 3.41 5.07
N GLY A 338 -7.37 4.03 3.95
CA GLY A 338 -7.79 5.38 3.60
C GLY A 338 -7.30 6.44 4.59
N ARG A 339 -6.15 6.22 5.24
CA ARG A 339 -5.57 7.15 6.21
C ARG A 339 -4.56 8.06 5.55
N VAL A 340 -4.57 9.32 5.99
CA VAL A 340 -3.54 10.29 5.58
C VAL A 340 -2.18 9.83 6.11
N ALA A 341 -1.14 9.87 5.27
CA ALA A 341 0.18 9.45 5.72
C ALA A 341 1.32 10.24 5.08
N VAL A 342 2.33 10.51 5.89
CA VAL A 342 3.63 11.05 5.49
C VAL A 342 4.72 10.18 6.11
N VAL A 343 5.60 9.63 5.29
CA VAL A 343 6.65 8.70 5.72
C VAL A 343 8.04 9.23 5.44
N GLY A 344 9.06 8.73 6.16
CA GLY A 344 10.44 9.15 5.93
C GLY A 344 10.71 10.61 6.33
N CYS A 345 10.14 11.07 7.45
CA CYS A 345 10.26 12.44 7.92
C CYS A 345 11.61 12.77 8.59
N GLY A 346 12.50 11.78 8.74
CA GLY A 346 13.80 11.94 9.41
C GLY A 346 13.76 11.66 10.91
N SER A 347 14.93 11.28 11.44
CA SER A 347 15.09 10.91 12.86
C SER A 347 14.78 12.06 13.81
N GLY A 348 14.18 11.77 14.98
CA GLY A 348 13.81 12.73 16.01
C GLY A 348 12.47 13.45 15.78
N VAL A 349 11.80 13.20 14.64
CA VAL A 349 10.49 13.79 14.34
C VAL A 349 9.44 13.28 15.31
N ALA A 350 9.46 12.00 15.68
CA ALA A 350 8.52 11.43 16.64
C ALA A 350 8.58 12.16 18.00
N GLU A 351 9.76 12.34 18.55
CA GLU A 351 9.95 13.08 19.79
C GLU A 351 9.55 14.54 19.65
N SER A 352 9.91 15.17 18.53
CA SER A 352 9.61 16.58 18.27
C SER A 352 8.12 16.87 18.14
N LEU A 353 7.31 15.93 17.65
CA LEU A 353 5.87 16.07 17.44
C LEU A 353 5.05 15.62 18.65
N ALA A 354 5.59 14.78 19.53
CA ALA A 354 4.87 14.17 20.66
C ALA A 354 4.00 15.18 21.45
N GLY A 355 2.71 14.87 21.59
CA GLY A 355 1.72 15.66 22.30
C GLY A 355 1.28 16.97 21.63
N LYS A 356 1.86 17.35 20.47
CA LYS A 356 1.50 18.58 19.75
C LYS A 356 0.23 18.37 18.90
N LEU A 357 -0.53 19.45 18.72
CA LEU A 357 -1.55 19.52 17.68
C LEU A 357 -0.85 19.79 16.35
N VAL A 358 -1.13 18.93 15.37
CA VAL A 358 -0.51 18.98 14.05
C VAL A 358 -1.53 18.76 12.95
N THR A 359 -1.24 19.29 11.78
CA THR A 359 -1.94 18.98 10.51
C THR A 359 -0.96 18.24 9.60
N VAL A 360 -1.34 17.05 9.18
CA VAL A 360 -0.62 16.20 8.24
C VAL A 360 -1.23 16.38 6.85
N ASP A 361 -0.45 16.84 5.90
CA ASP A 361 -0.82 16.93 4.48
C ASP A 361 -0.15 15.81 3.72
N GLY A 362 -0.87 14.70 3.56
CA GLY A 362 -0.41 13.54 2.82
C GLY A 362 -0.33 13.74 1.31
N ASN A 363 -0.86 14.85 0.77
CA ASN A 363 -0.71 15.19 -0.65
C ASN A 363 0.63 15.88 -0.92
N ALA A 364 1.09 16.72 0.02
CA ALA A 364 2.32 17.48 -0.09
C ALA A 364 3.52 16.83 0.63
N GLY A 365 3.27 15.83 1.47
CA GLY A 365 4.32 15.25 2.31
C GLY A 365 4.76 16.18 3.45
N GLU A 366 3.83 16.94 4.04
CA GLU A 366 4.15 17.96 5.03
C GLU A 366 3.41 17.72 6.35
N VAL A 367 4.09 18.03 7.45
CA VAL A 367 3.49 18.10 8.80
C VAL A 367 3.62 19.52 9.31
N ARG A 368 2.49 20.16 9.63
CA ARG A 368 2.42 21.56 10.04
C ARG A 368 1.83 21.72 11.44
N SER A 369 2.16 22.83 12.09
CA SER A 369 1.70 23.12 13.45
C SER A 369 0.23 23.54 13.48
N GLY A 370 -0.55 22.99 14.43
CA GLY A 370 -1.92 23.36 14.70
C GLY A 370 -2.95 22.66 13.81
N THR A 371 -4.22 22.97 14.03
CA THR A 371 -5.36 22.56 13.19
C THR A 371 -5.63 23.64 12.14
N LEU A 372 -5.51 23.30 10.86
CA LEU A 372 -5.58 24.25 9.77
C LEU A 372 -6.91 24.17 9.00
N PRO A 373 -7.46 25.31 8.50
CA PRO A 373 -8.67 25.33 7.67
C PRO A 373 -8.43 24.64 6.31
N LEU A 374 -9.45 23.93 5.84
CA LEU A 374 -9.41 23.13 4.60
C LEU A 374 -10.40 23.64 3.56
N SER A 375 -10.16 23.34 2.26
CA SER A 375 -11.09 23.56 1.15
C SER A 375 -11.46 22.27 0.44
N ALA A 376 -12.65 22.25 -0.17
CA ALA A 376 -13.16 21.08 -0.90
C ALA A 376 -12.91 21.17 -2.42
N TRP A 377 -12.72 20.02 -3.07
CA TRP A 377 -12.82 19.89 -4.53
C TRP A 377 -14.27 20.03 -4.98
N SER A 378 -14.48 20.39 -6.22
CA SER A 378 -15.80 20.58 -6.81
C SER A 378 -15.91 19.78 -8.13
N GLU A 379 -17.00 19.04 -8.32
CA GLU A 379 -17.28 18.35 -9.58
C GLU A 379 -17.27 19.31 -10.79
N ALA A 380 -17.61 20.58 -10.59
CA ALA A 380 -17.65 21.59 -11.63
C ALA A 380 -16.24 22.03 -12.12
N ASN A 381 -15.21 21.92 -11.28
CA ASN A 381 -13.88 22.51 -11.56
C ASN A 381 -12.82 21.47 -11.93
N THR A 382 -13.04 20.17 -11.65
CA THR A 382 -12.06 19.11 -11.93
C THR A 382 -12.39 18.41 -13.24
N ARG A 383 -11.45 18.43 -14.18
CA ARG A 383 -11.63 17.82 -15.51
C ARG A 383 -12.00 16.35 -15.42
N GLU A 384 -11.28 15.59 -14.63
CA GLU A 384 -11.44 14.15 -14.47
C GLU A 384 -12.84 13.80 -13.91
N LEU A 385 -13.34 14.58 -12.93
CA LEU A 385 -14.68 14.37 -12.38
C LEU A 385 -15.77 14.69 -13.40
N ARG A 386 -15.57 15.72 -14.26
CA ARG A 386 -16.50 16.01 -15.36
C ARG A 386 -16.55 14.90 -16.39
N GLU A 387 -15.38 14.38 -16.79
CA GLU A 387 -15.28 13.28 -17.74
C GLU A 387 -15.98 12.02 -17.20
N LEU A 388 -15.76 11.66 -15.93
CA LEU A 388 -16.50 10.59 -15.27
C LEU A 388 -18.01 10.85 -15.21
N ALA A 389 -18.43 12.10 -14.94
CA ALA A 389 -19.85 12.45 -14.91
C ALA A 389 -20.51 12.29 -16.29
N ASP A 390 -19.79 12.61 -17.36
CA ASP A 390 -20.28 12.43 -18.74
C ASP A 390 -20.43 10.94 -19.09
N ILE A 391 -19.50 10.11 -18.67
CA ILE A 391 -19.59 8.65 -18.79
C ILE A 391 -20.78 8.13 -17.96
N ALA A 392 -20.87 8.53 -16.70
CA ALA A 392 -21.94 8.11 -15.80
C ALA A 392 -23.33 8.47 -16.32
N ARG A 393 -23.53 9.65 -16.96
CA ARG A 393 -24.82 10.04 -17.56
C ARG A 393 -25.26 9.10 -18.67
N ARG A 394 -24.34 8.44 -19.39
CA ARG A 394 -24.69 7.47 -20.45
C ARG A 394 -25.11 6.11 -19.92
N ILE A 395 -24.62 5.73 -18.75
CA ILE A 395 -24.73 4.37 -18.20
C ILE A 395 -25.70 4.29 -17.02
N SER A 396 -25.77 5.36 -16.21
CA SER A 396 -26.57 5.35 -14.98
C SER A 396 -28.07 5.22 -15.27
N PRO A 397 -28.79 4.34 -14.54
CA PRO A 397 -30.23 4.26 -14.59
C PRO A 397 -30.92 5.47 -13.97
N LEU A 398 -30.20 6.26 -13.16
CA LEU A 398 -30.67 7.51 -12.55
C LEU A 398 -29.72 8.65 -12.96
N ARG A 399 -30.18 9.54 -13.83
CA ARG A 399 -29.40 10.72 -14.22
C ARG A 399 -29.53 11.80 -13.15
N ALA A 400 -28.42 12.37 -12.74
CA ALA A 400 -28.40 13.42 -11.74
C ALA A 400 -27.91 14.74 -12.34
N HIS A 401 -28.51 15.82 -11.92
CA HIS A 401 -28.30 17.20 -12.38
C HIS A 401 -27.97 18.11 -11.20
N SER A 402 -27.16 19.14 -11.42
CA SER A 402 -26.86 20.17 -10.39
C SER A 402 -28.03 21.16 -10.16
N GLY A 403 -29.01 21.18 -11.06
CA GLY A 403 -30.21 22.04 -11.02
C GLY A 403 -31.26 21.61 -12.02
N GLY A 404 -32.42 22.19 -11.99
CA GLY A 404 -33.55 21.88 -12.87
C GLY A 404 -34.83 21.56 -12.07
N ASP A 405 -35.89 21.27 -12.79
CA ASP A 405 -37.20 20.93 -12.21
C ASP A 405 -37.38 19.40 -12.12
N TYR A 406 -36.51 18.77 -11.33
CA TYR A 406 -36.54 17.34 -11.03
C TYR A 406 -36.63 17.11 -9.53
N PRO A 407 -37.09 15.92 -9.08
CA PRO A 407 -37.07 15.55 -7.67
C PRO A 407 -35.69 15.69 -7.05
N ARG A 408 -35.62 16.22 -5.82
CA ARG A 408 -34.32 16.35 -5.11
C ARG A 408 -33.91 15.07 -4.45
N LEU A 409 -32.62 14.75 -4.58
CA LEU A 409 -31.92 13.68 -3.86
C LEU A 409 -30.98 14.33 -2.84
N ASP A 410 -31.44 14.46 -1.60
CA ASP A 410 -30.69 15.16 -0.53
C ASP A 410 -29.58 14.29 0.07
N ARG A 411 -29.67 12.98 -0.10
CA ARG A 411 -28.67 12.00 0.41
C ARG A 411 -28.26 11.03 -0.70
N HIS A 412 -26.96 10.74 -0.76
CA HIS A 412 -26.38 9.82 -1.72
C HIS A 412 -26.26 8.38 -1.17
N SER A 413 -27.04 8.03 -0.12
CA SER A 413 -27.06 6.67 0.41
C SER A 413 -27.76 5.70 -0.57
N GLU A 414 -27.33 4.42 -0.55
CA GLU A 414 -27.96 3.39 -1.37
C GLU A 414 -29.50 3.33 -1.15
N ALA A 415 -29.96 3.49 0.10
CA ALA A 415 -31.38 3.47 0.42
C ALA A 415 -32.14 4.60 -0.28
N ALA A 416 -31.60 5.83 -0.27
CA ALA A 416 -32.24 6.97 -0.92
C ALA A 416 -32.30 6.81 -2.44
N VAL A 417 -31.22 6.31 -3.05
CA VAL A 417 -31.15 6.06 -4.49
C VAL A 417 -32.08 4.92 -4.89
N ARG A 418 -32.14 3.82 -4.13
CA ARG A 418 -33.11 2.72 -4.35
C ARG A 418 -34.55 3.21 -4.26
N THR A 419 -34.86 4.10 -3.31
CA THR A 419 -36.20 4.69 -3.18
C THR A 419 -36.53 5.53 -4.41
N ALA A 420 -35.62 6.38 -4.90
CA ALA A 420 -35.83 7.18 -6.09
C ALA A 420 -36.09 6.31 -7.33
N LEU A 421 -35.31 5.28 -7.54
CA LEU A 421 -35.47 4.32 -8.65
C LEU A 421 -36.80 3.55 -8.53
N ALA A 422 -37.14 3.06 -7.33
CA ALA A 422 -38.42 2.37 -7.09
C ALA A 422 -39.66 3.27 -7.30
N SER A 423 -39.48 4.57 -7.11
CA SER A 423 -40.54 5.57 -7.41
C SER A 423 -40.65 5.93 -8.90
N GLY A 424 -39.86 5.29 -9.76
CA GLY A 424 -39.87 5.47 -11.20
C GLY A 424 -39.12 6.74 -11.69
N HIS A 425 -38.32 7.36 -10.86
CA HIS A 425 -37.52 8.52 -11.28
C HIS A 425 -36.33 8.08 -12.14
N SER A 426 -36.20 8.70 -13.32
CA SER A 426 -35.02 8.57 -14.22
C SER A 426 -34.05 9.75 -14.08
N ASP A 427 -34.52 10.86 -13.51
CA ASP A 427 -33.80 12.12 -13.36
C ASP A 427 -34.02 12.71 -11.97
N VAL A 428 -32.97 13.25 -11.35
CA VAL A 428 -33.00 13.89 -10.02
C VAL A 428 -32.08 15.11 -9.98
N VAL A 429 -32.31 16.01 -9.05
CA VAL A 429 -31.37 17.09 -8.69
C VAL A 429 -30.55 16.63 -7.48
N SER A 430 -29.24 16.79 -7.55
CA SER A 430 -28.32 16.44 -6.49
C SER A 430 -27.20 17.48 -6.33
N ALA A 431 -26.75 17.68 -5.08
CA ALA A 431 -25.57 18.50 -4.78
C ALA A 431 -24.28 17.91 -5.34
N SER A 432 -24.23 16.58 -5.50
CA SER A 432 -23.13 15.84 -6.10
C SER A 432 -23.68 14.85 -7.15
N PRO A 433 -23.92 15.32 -8.38
CA PRO A 433 -24.52 14.51 -9.46
C PRO A 433 -23.74 13.26 -9.79
N LEU A 434 -22.40 13.34 -9.90
CA LEU A 434 -21.55 12.19 -10.16
C LEU A 434 -21.70 11.11 -9.07
N LEU A 435 -21.67 11.53 -7.80
CA LEU A 435 -21.82 10.60 -6.68
C LEU A 435 -23.17 9.87 -6.72
N ALA A 436 -24.27 10.62 -6.97
CA ALA A 436 -25.61 10.03 -7.09
C ALA A 436 -25.67 8.98 -8.21
N MET A 437 -25.10 9.27 -9.37
CA MET A 437 -25.05 8.35 -10.52
C MET A 437 -24.20 7.10 -10.23
N LEU A 438 -23.03 7.25 -9.58
CA LEU A 438 -22.19 6.11 -9.22
C LEU A 438 -22.88 5.17 -8.22
N VAL A 439 -23.60 5.72 -7.24
CA VAL A 439 -24.43 4.92 -6.32
C VAL A 439 -25.54 4.21 -7.09
N ALA A 440 -26.23 4.89 -8.03
CA ALA A 440 -27.30 4.30 -8.83
C ALA A 440 -26.81 3.12 -9.69
N ILE A 441 -25.65 3.24 -10.30
CA ILE A 441 -25.02 2.15 -11.07
C ILE A 441 -24.79 0.93 -10.16
N ARG A 442 -24.23 1.13 -8.96
CA ARG A 442 -23.92 0.04 -8.02
C ARG A 442 -25.14 -0.67 -7.45
N VAL A 443 -26.22 0.07 -7.15
CA VAL A 443 -27.43 -0.53 -6.59
C VAL A 443 -28.28 -1.25 -7.65
N SER A 444 -27.98 -1.05 -8.93
CA SER A 444 -28.67 -1.67 -10.07
C SER A 444 -27.87 -2.82 -10.72
N SER A 445 -26.58 -2.97 -10.36
CA SER A 445 -25.72 -4.09 -10.74
C SER A 445 -25.91 -5.24 -9.79
#